data_5f64c105410482cfdc33e2da1476e080
#
_entry.id   5f64c105410482cfdc33e2da1476e080
#
_cell.length_a   1.000
_cell.length_b   1.000
_cell.length_c   1.000
_cell.angle_alpha   90.00
_cell.angle_beta   90.00
_cell.angle_gamma   90.00
#
_symmetry.space_group_name_H-M   'P 1'
#
loop_
_entity.id
_entity.type
_entity.pdbx_description
1 polymer ?
#
loop_
_entity_poly.entity_id
_entity_poly.type
_entity_poly.pdbx_seq_one_letter_code
_entity_poly.pdbx_strand_id
1 'polypeptide(L)'
;MTVINERLSNARSGIGLTRQDKQRGRKQSAFFSAMTTTAILSFSALAQPLFQPSTTSDDADLSTNPMGCHNVSVQILGSGGPELDDGRTSGAYVVWVNGSARVLVDAGSGSSVQFGAAGATFESLEVILLSHLHTDHSADLPSFVKGGYFTDREKDLIIMGPEGNDIMPSTNAYVSSLIGKNGAFKYLSSYTIEGQDDYTISTKSIGVTTFEQPFKRNVNDSVSVEAMTVNHGPIPALAWKVKANGCEAVFSGDTNNKQGNLARFAKNADLLVLHNAIGDDAGQVAKNLHMTPTQIIDIAAQSNAKQIVLSHIMKRSEPGLDALTEAITVVAEGRVYAAEDLMNITLSEQE
;
A
#
# COMPACT_ATOMS: atom_id res chain seq x y z
N MET A 1 29.37 -14.46 -48.22
CA MET A 1 28.42 -14.00 -47.21
C MET A 1 27.30 -15.03 -47.09
N THR A 2 27.62 -16.19 -46.59
CA THR A 2 26.63 -17.26 -46.36
C THR A 2 27.30 -18.22 -45.40
N VAL A 3 27.04 -18.13 -44.12
CA VAL A 3 27.22 -19.10 -43.04
C VAL A 3 27.18 -18.34 -41.70
N ILE A 4 26.04 -17.84 -41.23
CA ILE A 4 25.70 -17.57 -39.83
C ILE A 4 24.16 -17.56 -39.74
N ASN A 5 23.51 -18.68 -39.88
CA ASN A 5 22.05 -18.73 -39.68
C ASN A 5 21.52 -20.11 -39.18
N GLU A 6 22.33 -20.92 -38.54
CA GLU A 6 21.88 -22.25 -38.09
C GLU A 6 22.19 -22.60 -36.62
N ARG A 7 22.34 -21.64 -35.72
CA ARG A 7 22.55 -21.94 -34.30
C ARG A 7 21.65 -21.20 -33.31
N LEU A 8 20.45 -20.75 -33.69
CA LEU A 8 19.51 -20.09 -32.78
C LEU A 8 18.12 -20.72 -32.72
N SER A 9 17.97 -22.00 -33.06
CA SER A 9 16.64 -22.65 -33.04
C SER A 9 16.37 -23.58 -31.84
N ASN A 10 17.28 -23.75 -30.88
CA ASN A 10 17.12 -24.74 -29.78
C ASN A 10 17.34 -24.18 -28.37
N ALA A 11 16.85 -22.95 -28.07
CA ALA A 11 16.79 -22.44 -26.71
C ALA A 11 15.40 -21.85 -26.43
N ARG A 12 14.35 -22.64 -26.66
CA ARG A 12 12.98 -22.34 -26.23
C ARG A 12 12.45 -23.48 -25.35
N SER A 13 12.98 -23.63 -24.18
CA SER A 13 12.25 -24.22 -23.04
C SER A 13 12.28 -23.22 -21.90
N GLY A 14 11.20 -22.48 -21.76
CA GLY A 14 10.99 -21.65 -20.58
C GLY A 14 10.96 -22.57 -19.37
N ILE A 15 11.84 -22.33 -18.41
CA ILE A 15 11.85 -23.02 -17.13
C ILE A 15 10.69 -22.39 -16.32
N GLY A 16 9.48 -22.82 -16.60
CA GLY A 16 8.37 -22.71 -15.66
C GLY A 16 8.54 -23.85 -14.65
N LEU A 17 8.90 -23.53 -13.41
CA LEU A 17 8.88 -24.51 -12.35
C LEU A 17 7.42 -24.94 -12.13
N THR A 18 7.17 -26.24 -12.24
CA THR A 18 5.84 -26.81 -12.05
C THR A 18 5.50 -26.91 -10.56
N ARG A 19 4.22 -27.12 -10.24
CA ARG A 19 3.73 -27.36 -8.87
C ARG A 19 4.51 -28.49 -8.15
N GLN A 20 5.03 -29.47 -8.90
CA GLN A 20 5.86 -30.54 -8.35
C GLN A 20 7.23 -30.07 -7.86
N ASP A 21 7.82 -29.07 -8.52
CA ASP A 21 9.12 -28.52 -8.14
C ASP A 21 9.02 -27.66 -6.86
N LYS A 22 7.91 -26.92 -6.69
CA LYS A 22 7.59 -26.22 -5.42
C LYS A 22 7.44 -27.21 -4.24
N GLN A 23 6.77 -28.35 -4.46
CA GLN A 23 6.60 -29.37 -3.39
C GLN A 23 7.90 -30.11 -3.04
N ARG A 24 8.83 -30.27 -3.98
CA ARG A 24 10.15 -30.85 -3.70
C ARG A 24 11.03 -29.93 -2.85
N GLY A 25 11.02 -28.61 -3.10
CA GLY A 25 11.71 -27.63 -2.25
C GLY A 25 11.18 -27.61 -0.82
N ARG A 26 9.85 -27.69 -0.63
CA ARG A 26 9.20 -27.78 0.70
C ARG A 26 9.60 -29.03 1.49
N LYS A 27 9.79 -30.18 0.83
CA LYS A 27 10.19 -31.43 1.52
C LYS A 27 11.64 -31.44 1.99
N GLN A 28 12.53 -30.64 1.42
CA GLN A 28 13.92 -30.56 1.87
C GLN A 28 14.14 -29.63 3.08
N SER A 29 13.27 -28.64 3.30
CA SER A 29 13.34 -27.79 4.51
C SER A 29 12.77 -28.47 5.75
N ALA A 30 11.95 -29.52 5.62
CA ALA A 30 11.33 -30.20 6.75
C ALA A 30 12.25 -31.28 7.42
N PHE A 31 13.46 -31.54 6.89
CA PHE A 31 14.33 -32.62 7.37
C PHE A 31 15.47 -32.16 8.31
N PHE A 32 15.52 -30.90 8.73
CA PHE A 32 16.61 -30.39 9.58
C PHE A 32 16.19 -29.98 11.01
N SER A 33 15.08 -30.49 11.52
CA SER A 33 14.69 -30.21 12.92
C SER A 33 14.14 -31.45 13.62
N ALA A 34 15.03 -32.39 13.94
CA ALA A 34 14.76 -33.43 14.91
C ALA A 34 16.07 -34.03 15.43
N MET A 35 16.67 -33.43 16.42
CA MET A 35 17.52 -34.07 17.44
C MET A 35 17.89 -33.06 18.53
N THR A 36 17.26 -33.14 19.69
CA THR A 36 17.96 -33.17 21.00
C THR A 36 16.94 -33.29 22.16
N THR A 37 17.03 -34.43 22.75
CA THR A 37 17.20 -34.77 24.18
C THR A 37 16.07 -34.48 25.17
N THR A 38 15.53 -35.58 25.63
CA THR A 38 14.73 -35.88 26.82
C THR A 38 15.39 -35.40 28.12
N ALA A 39 14.66 -34.73 28.97
CA ALA A 39 14.93 -34.72 30.42
C ALA A 39 13.58 -34.77 31.17
N ILE A 40 13.42 -35.88 31.89
CA ILE A 40 12.30 -36.19 32.80
C ILE A 40 12.57 -35.50 34.14
N LEU A 41 11.59 -34.74 34.63
CA LEU A 41 11.50 -34.46 36.07
C LEU A 41 10.03 -34.49 36.51
N SER A 42 9.77 -35.50 37.31
CA SER A 42 8.52 -35.74 38.07
C SER A 42 8.40 -34.71 39.20
N PHE A 43 7.23 -34.12 39.39
CA PHE A 43 6.83 -33.65 40.73
C PHE A 43 5.29 -33.75 40.94
N SER A 44 5.00 -34.13 42.16
CA SER A 44 3.79 -34.67 42.75
C SER A 44 2.58 -33.75 42.78
N ALA A 45 1.43 -34.41 42.85
CA ALA A 45 0.11 -33.87 43.10
C ALA A 45 -0.04 -33.20 44.48
N LEU A 46 -0.78 -32.11 44.55
CA LEU A 46 -1.48 -31.64 45.73
C LEU A 46 -2.85 -31.10 45.38
N ALA A 47 -3.79 -31.42 46.26
CA ALA A 47 -5.22 -31.42 46.19
C ALA A 47 -5.91 -30.07 45.89
N GLN A 48 -7.11 -30.21 45.26
CA GLN A 48 -8.09 -29.14 45.05
C GLN A 48 -8.83 -28.76 46.35
N PRO A 49 -9.50 -27.61 46.36
CA PRO A 49 -10.82 -27.49 46.92
C PRO A 49 -11.87 -27.14 45.85
N LEU A 50 -12.98 -27.85 45.95
CA LEU A 50 -14.25 -27.65 45.25
C LEU A 50 -14.78 -26.22 45.49
N PHE A 51 -15.03 -25.49 44.40
CA PHE A 51 -15.83 -24.27 44.42
C PHE A 51 -17.11 -24.52 43.59
N GLN A 52 -18.27 -24.36 44.22
CA GLN A 52 -19.59 -24.44 43.58
C GLN A 52 -19.85 -23.21 42.73
N PRO A 53 -20.57 -23.33 41.59
CA PRO A 53 -20.98 -22.17 40.80
C PRO A 53 -22.21 -21.52 41.43
N SER A 54 -22.06 -20.23 41.75
CA SER A 54 -23.22 -19.36 42.00
C SER A 54 -23.75 -18.87 40.67
N THR A 55 -24.97 -19.27 40.35
CA THR A 55 -25.74 -18.71 39.23
C THR A 55 -26.19 -17.30 39.57
N THR A 56 -25.58 -16.29 38.97
CA THR A 56 -26.22 -14.99 38.80
C THR A 56 -26.27 -14.74 37.28
N SER A 57 -27.48 -14.73 36.77
CA SER A 57 -27.82 -14.26 35.45
C SER A 57 -27.64 -12.73 35.44
N ASP A 58 -26.49 -12.25 34.99
CA ASP A 58 -26.37 -10.89 34.52
C ASP A 58 -26.47 -10.94 32.98
N ASP A 59 -27.63 -10.49 32.49
CA ASP A 59 -27.79 -10.05 31.10
C ASP A 59 -26.83 -8.89 30.89
N ALA A 60 -25.61 -9.19 30.45
CA ALA A 60 -24.69 -8.19 29.96
C ALA A 60 -25.27 -7.67 28.65
N ASP A 61 -25.90 -6.52 28.72
CA ASP A 61 -26.19 -5.63 27.61
C ASP A 61 -24.91 -5.46 26.77
N LEU A 62 -24.85 -6.18 25.63
CA LEU A 62 -23.86 -5.96 24.58
C LEU A 62 -24.16 -4.61 23.92
N SER A 63 -24.02 -3.51 24.67
CA SER A 63 -23.88 -2.20 24.06
C SER A 63 -22.61 -2.24 23.23
N THR A 64 -22.74 -2.38 21.92
CA THR A 64 -21.70 -2.16 20.95
C THR A 64 -21.31 -0.69 21.00
N ASN A 65 -20.42 -0.34 21.94
CA ASN A 65 -19.64 0.86 21.83
C ASN A 65 -18.84 0.71 20.55
N PRO A 66 -18.97 1.59 19.53
CA PRO A 66 -18.13 1.53 18.38
C PRO A 66 -16.69 1.69 18.87
N MET A 67 -15.92 0.60 18.83
CA MET A 67 -14.51 0.66 19.20
C MET A 67 -13.86 1.74 18.33
N GLY A 68 -13.28 2.77 18.96
CA GLY A 68 -12.54 3.81 18.24
C GLY A 68 -11.40 3.24 17.41
N CYS A 69 -10.68 4.09 16.71
CA CYS A 69 -9.51 3.70 15.92
C CYS A 69 -8.50 2.91 16.76
N HIS A 70 -8.14 1.68 16.35
CA HIS A 70 -7.19 0.85 17.10
C HIS A 70 -6.39 -0.10 16.20
N ASN A 71 -5.15 -0.39 16.61
CA ASN A 71 -4.24 -1.35 15.98
C ASN A 71 -4.05 -1.14 14.47
N VAL A 72 -4.00 0.12 14.04
CA VAL A 72 -3.67 0.51 12.66
C VAL A 72 -2.50 1.45 12.66
N SER A 73 -1.54 1.23 11.77
CA SER A 73 -0.48 2.18 11.47
C SER A 73 -0.22 2.27 9.96
N VAL A 74 0.39 3.37 9.55
CA VAL A 74 0.86 3.58 8.18
C VAL A 74 2.36 3.70 8.20
N GLN A 75 3.04 2.85 7.45
CA GLN A 75 4.47 2.90 7.24
C GLN A 75 4.79 3.44 5.86
N ILE A 76 5.63 4.46 5.82
CA ILE A 76 6.12 5.07 4.60
C ILE A 76 7.26 4.20 4.08
N LEU A 77 7.09 3.52 2.95
CA LEU A 77 8.16 2.78 2.30
C LEU A 77 9.03 3.70 1.46
N GLY A 78 8.43 4.73 0.88
CA GLY A 78 9.12 5.71 0.08
C GLY A 78 8.52 7.09 0.27
N SER A 79 9.39 8.04 0.62
CA SER A 79 9.05 9.42 0.97
C SER A 79 9.29 10.41 -0.18
N GLY A 80 10.00 9.99 -1.26
CA GLY A 80 10.41 10.79 -2.40
C GLY A 80 9.53 10.68 -3.62
N GLY A 81 9.92 11.40 -4.67
CA GLY A 81 9.35 11.35 -6.02
C GLY A 81 10.23 10.55 -7.01
N PRO A 82 10.34 10.99 -8.29
CA PRO A 82 11.08 10.27 -9.32
C PRO A 82 12.59 10.57 -9.35
N GLU A 83 13.11 11.39 -8.45
CA GLU A 83 14.53 11.78 -8.44
C GLU A 83 15.41 10.60 -8.02
N LEU A 84 16.62 10.49 -8.60
CA LEU A 84 17.49 9.32 -8.36
C LEU A 84 18.63 9.63 -7.39
N ASP A 85 18.81 10.88 -7.02
CA ASP A 85 19.98 11.37 -6.27
C ASP A 85 19.60 12.20 -5.03
N ASP A 86 18.36 12.05 -4.56
CA ASP A 86 17.85 12.65 -3.32
C ASP A 86 17.97 11.73 -2.08
N GLY A 87 18.37 10.47 -2.31
CA GLY A 87 18.51 9.46 -1.26
C GLY A 87 17.20 8.92 -0.71
N ARG A 88 16.07 9.18 -1.40
CA ARG A 88 14.72 8.73 -1.01
C ARG A 88 14.20 7.66 -1.96
N THR A 89 13.46 6.72 -1.43
CA THR A 89 12.68 5.77 -2.21
C THR A 89 11.43 6.47 -2.75
N SER A 90 11.01 6.14 -3.97
CA SER A 90 9.80 6.69 -4.58
C SER A 90 8.52 6.28 -3.84
N GLY A 91 7.47 7.06 -3.99
CA GLY A 91 6.24 7.00 -3.20
C GLY A 91 5.62 5.60 -3.06
N ALA A 92 5.49 5.12 -1.84
CA ALA A 92 4.77 3.89 -1.49
C ALA A 92 4.48 3.84 0.02
N TYR A 93 3.34 3.24 0.39
CA TYR A 93 2.89 3.18 1.79
C TYR A 93 2.28 1.82 2.11
N VAL A 94 2.55 1.29 3.30
CA VAL A 94 1.88 0.09 3.83
C VAL A 94 0.94 0.47 4.96
N VAL A 95 -0.31 0.03 4.87
CA VAL A 95 -1.25 0.09 5.98
C VAL A 95 -1.20 -1.23 6.73
N TRP A 96 -0.76 -1.16 7.98
CA TRP A 96 -0.73 -2.26 8.91
C TRP A 96 -2.04 -2.33 9.69
N VAL A 97 -2.61 -3.52 9.79
CA VAL A 97 -3.83 -3.78 10.58
C VAL A 97 -3.57 -5.01 11.45
N ASN A 98 -3.68 -4.85 12.76
CA ASN A 98 -3.37 -5.90 13.74
C ASN A 98 -1.98 -6.51 13.54
N GLY A 99 -0.97 -5.69 13.25
CA GLY A 99 0.43 -6.11 13.05
C GLY A 99 0.71 -6.83 11.73
N SER A 100 -0.23 -6.84 10.77
CA SER A 100 -0.05 -7.43 9.44
C SER A 100 -0.17 -6.36 8.35
N ALA A 101 0.71 -6.41 7.34
CA ALA A 101 0.65 -5.55 6.15
C ALA A 101 -0.57 -5.92 5.30
N ARG A 102 -1.64 -5.09 5.29
CA ARG A 102 -2.89 -5.43 4.59
C ARG A 102 -3.08 -4.68 3.28
N VAL A 103 -2.68 -3.44 3.22
CA VAL A 103 -2.85 -2.60 2.03
C VAL A 103 -1.50 -2.02 1.64
N LEU A 104 -1.15 -2.12 0.36
CA LEU A 104 -0.06 -1.37 -0.24
C LEU A 104 -0.68 -0.24 -1.07
N VAL A 105 -0.31 1.01 -0.81
CA VAL A 105 -0.68 2.18 -1.60
C VAL A 105 0.54 2.65 -2.36
N ASP A 106 0.46 2.62 -3.67
CA ASP A 106 1.52 2.79 -4.64
C ASP A 106 2.66 1.75 -4.52
N ALA A 107 3.44 1.62 -5.57
CA ALA A 107 4.54 0.68 -5.72
C ALA A 107 5.69 1.35 -6.49
N GLY A 108 6.16 2.50 -5.98
CA GLY A 108 7.23 3.27 -6.60
C GLY A 108 8.58 2.56 -6.55
N SER A 109 9.56 3.10 -7.29
CA SER A 109 10.89 2.52 -7.43
C SER A 109 11.58 2.33 -6.08
N GLY A 110 12.07 1.13 -5.78
CA GLY A 110 12.73 0.76 -4.53
C GLY A 110 11.79 0.33 -3.40
N SER A 111 10.48 0.54 -3.54
CA SER A 111 9.50 0.22 -2.50
C SER A 111 9.43 -1.26 -2.14
N SER A 112 9.71 -2.17 -3.07
CA SER A 112 9.75 -3.61 -2.80
C SER A 112 10.90 -4.00 -1.85
N VAL A 113 12.04 -3.31 -1.92
CA VAL A 113 13.16 -3.50 -0.99
C VAL A 113 12.80 -2.97 0.40
N GLN A 114 12.21 -1.78 0.47
CA GLN A 114 11.77 -1.18 1.72
C GLN A 114 10.63 -1.96 2.38
N PHE A 115 9.74 -2.58 1.58
CA PHE A 115 8.71 -3.48 2.07
C PHE A 115 9.30 -4.65 2.85
N GLY A 116 10.34 -5.29 2.32
CA GLY A 116 11.09 -6.33 3.02
C GLY A 116 11.83 -5.80 4.26
N ALA A 117 12.45 -4.62 4.18
CA ALA A 117 13.14 -3.99 5.31
C ALA A 117 12.18 -3.62 6.45
N ALA A 118 10.93 -3.26 6.13
CA ALA A 118 9.86 -3.01 7.08
C ALA A 118 9.36 -4.29 7.79
N GLY A 119 9.80 -5.48 7.37
CA GLY A 119 9.29 -6.75 7.87
C GLY A 119 7.91 -7.13 7.33
N ALA A 120 7.45 -6.46 6.28
CA ALA A 120 6.18 -6.78 5.65
C ALA A 120 6.28 -8.06 4.82
N THR A 121 5.20 -8.84 4.76
CA THR A 121 5.13 -10.07 3.99
C THR A 121 4.06 -9.97 2.90
N PHE A 122 4.41 -10.40 1.69
CA PHE A 122 3.50 -10.29 0.54
C PHE A 122 2.24 -11.15 0.71
N GLU A 123 2.32 -12.26 1.40
CA GLU A 123 1.19 -13.15 1.68
C GLU A 123 0.10 -12.50 2.54
N SER A 124 0.46 -11.49 3.35
CA SER A 124 -0.50 -10.78 4.20
C SER A 124 -1.26 -9.66 3.47
N LEU A 125 -0.79 -9.21 2.29
CA LEU A 125 -1.47 -8.18 1.51
C LEU A 125 -2.85 -8.64 1.02
N GLU A 126 -3.84 -7.77 1.18
CA GLU A 126 -5.20 -7.97 0.69
C GLU A 126 -5.44 -7.23 -0.64
N VAL A 127 -4.78 -6.09 -0.82
CA VAL A 127 -4.95 -5.23 -1.99
C VAL A 127 -3.72 -4.36 -2.24
N ILE A 128 -3.47 -4.05 -3.52
CA ILE A 128 -2.55 -2.99 -3.96
C ILE A 128 -3.39 -1.90 -4.62
N LEU A 129 -3.21 -0.66 -4.18
CA LEU A 129 -3.90 0.53 -4.64
C LEU A 129 -2.91 1.43 -5.38
N LEU A 130 -3.14 1.74 -6.63
CA LEU A 130 -2.31 2.67 -7.40
C LEU A 130 -3.02 4.01 -7.49
N SER A 131 -2.37 5.07 -7.05
CA SER A 131 -2.90 6.44 -7.20
C SER A 131 -2.90 6.84 -8.67
N HIS A 132 -1.81 6.59 -9.38
CA HIS A 132 -1.66 6.76 -10.82
C HIS A 132 -0.49 5.89 -11.34
N LEU A 133 -0.18 5.99 -12.65
CA LEU A 133 0.74 5.03 -13.28
C LEU A 133 2.08 5.65 -13.70
N HIS A 134 2.52 6.77 -13.08
CA HIS A 134 3.91 7.20 -13.23
C HIS A 134 4.86 6.18 -12.60
N THR A 135 6.10 6.15 -13.07
CA THR A 135 7.09 5.14 -12.65
C THR A 135 7.41 5.22 -11.16
N ASP A 136 7.43 6.40 -10.60
CA ASP A 136 7.66 6.64 -9.17
C ASP A 136 6.47 6.26 -8.27
N HIS A 137 5.37 5.75 -8.86
CA HIS A 137 4.22 5.20 -8.15
C HIS A 137 3.91 3.74 -8.50
N SER A 138 4.58 3.17 -9.52
CA SER A 138 4.15 1.86 -10.02
C SER A 138 5.26 0.93 -10.53
N ALA A 139 6.52 1.40 -10.63
CA ALA A 139 7.60 0.65 -11.28
C ALA A 139 7.96 -0.68 -10.59
N ASP A 140 7.80 -0.79 -9.26
CA ASP A 140 8.14 -2.00 -8.50
C ASP A 140 7.05 -3.06 -8.49
N LEU A 141 5.89 -2.82 -9.10
CA LEU A 141 4.80 -3.78 -9.12
C LEU A 141 5.22 -5.19 -9.57
N PRO A 142 6.00 -5.39 -10.63
CA PRO A 142 6.48 -6.72 -11.01
C PRO A 142 7.39 -7.37 -9.96
N SER A 143 8.16 -6.58 -9.21
CA SER A 143 9.03 -7.05 -8.13
C SER A 143 8.20 -7.63 -6.99
N PHE A 144 7.10 -6.96 -6.60
CA PHE A 144 6.15 -7.49 -5.61
C PHE A 144 5.53 -8.80 -6.07
N VAL A 145 5.05 -8.89 -7.31
CA VAL A 145 4.46 -10.11 -7.86
C VAL A 145 5.49 -11.24 -7.88
N LYS A 146 6.73 -10.95 -8.30
CA LYS A 146 7.80 -11.97 -8.27
C LYS A 146 8.17 -12.36 -6.84
N GLY A 147 8.19 -11.43 -5.90
CA GLY A 147 8.41 -11.68 -4.48
C GLY A 147 7.41 -12.69 -3.92
N GLY A 148 6.14 -12.58 -4.30
CA GLY A 148 5.07 -13.49 -3.91
C GLY A 148 5.32 -14.97 -4.24
N TYR A 149 6.10 -15.25 -5.29
CA TYR A 149 6.53 -16.63 -5.62
C TYR A 149 7.29 -17.33 -4.48
N PHE A 150 7.99 -16.56 -3.65
CA PHE A 150 8.82 -17.08 -2.55
C PHE A 150 8.07 -17.13 -1.21
N THR A 151 6.76 -16.89 -1.22
CA THR A 151 5.89 -16.91 -0.04
C THR A 151 4.88 -18.06 -0.13
N ASP A 152 4.18 -18.35 0.96
CA ASP A 152 3.10 -19.33 1.02
C ASP A 152 1.71 -18.69 0.77
N ARG A 153 1.67 -17.66 -0.10
CA ARG A 153 0.42 -16.99 -0.43
C ARG A 153 -0.54 -17.93 -1.17
N GLU A 154 -1.75 -18.09 -0.62
CA GLU A 154 -2.86 -18.83 -1.24
C GLU A 154 -4.09 -17.94 -1.51
N LYS A 155 -4.10 -16.71 -0.96
CA LYS A 155 -5.21 -15.75 -1.16
C LYS A 155 -5.02 -14.96 -2.44
N ASP A 156 -6.09 -14.80 -3.20
CA ASP A 156 -6.12 -13.91 -4.35
C ASP A 156 -5.72 -12.49 -3.97
N LEU A 157 -5.16 -11.77 -4.93
CA LEU A 157 -4.75 -10.37 -4.79
C LEU A 157 -5.50 -9.53 -5.81
N ILE A 158 -6.00 -8.38 -5.38
CA ILE A 158 -6.55 -7.41 -6.30
C ILE A 158 -5.64 -6.18 -6.40
N ILE A 159 -5.39 -5.72 -7.62
CA ILE A 159 -4.70 -4.45 -7.91
C ILE A 159 -5.74 -3.48 -8.46
N MET A 160 -5.89 -2.34 -7.80
CA MET A 160 -6.84 -1.30 -8.18
C MET A 160 -6.12 0.01 -8.47
N GLY A 161 -6.60 0.76 -9.46
CA GLY A 161 -6.05 2.05 -9.84
C GLY A 161 -6.92 2.73 -10.90
N PRO A 162 -6.45 3.84 -11.49
CA PRO A 162 -7.27 4.63 -12.40
C PRO A 162 -7.58 3.91 -13.73
N GLU A 163 -8.70 4.29 -14.34
CA GLU A 163 -8.99 4.03 -15.74
C GLU A 163 -8.01 4.82 -16.62
N GLY A 164 -7.76 4.31 -17.82
CA GLY A 164 -6.88 4.97 -18.79
C GLY A 164 -7.54 6.12 -19.54
N ASN A 165 -6.72 6.78 -20.35
CA ASN A 165 -7.15 7.76 -21.36
C ASN A 165 -6.26 7.64 -22.61
N ASP A 166 -6.28 8.66 -23.48
CA ASP A 166 -5.46 8.65 -24.72
C ASP A 166 -3.95 8.71 -24.45
N ILE A 167 -3.52 9.07 -23.24
CA ILE A 167 -2.10 9.24 -22.86
C ILE A 167 -1.59 8.08 -22.01
N MET A 168 -2.41 7.59 -21.07
CA MET A 168 -2.02 6.56 -20.11
C MET A 168 -2.92 5.33 -20.25
N PRO A 169 -2.35 4.12 -20.13
CA PRO A 169 -3.15 2.89 -20.09
C PRO A 169 -4.06 2.88 -18.85
N SER A 170 -5.11 2.09 -18.90
CA SER A 170 -5.83 1.72 -17.69
C SER A 170 -4.99 0.80 -16.79
N THR A 171 -5.30 0.72 -15.50
CA THR A 171 -4.63 -0.22 -14.57
C THR A 171 -4.69 -1.66 -15.09
N ASN A 172 -5.82 -2.09 -15.65
CA ASN A 172 -5.94 -3.41 -16.25
C ASN A 172 -4.94 -3.61 -17.41
N ALA A 173 -4.85 -2.63 -18.30
CA ALA A 173 -3.93 -2.68 -19.45
C ALA A 173 -2.47 -2.60 -18.99
N TYR A 174 -2.17 -1.76 -18.00
CA TYR A 174 -0.83 -1.63 -17.43
C TYR A 174 -0.35 -2.96 -16.82
N VAL A 175 -1.12 -3.56 -15.91
CA VAL A 175 -0.77 -4.86 -15.30
C VAL A 175 -0.63 -5.94 -16.38
N SER A 176 -1.53 -5.99 -17.34
CA SER A 176 -1.43 -6.93 -18.47
C SER A 176 -0.17 -6.73 -19.30
N SER A 177 0.27 -5.48 -19.53
CA SER A 177 1.51 -5.17 -20.26
C SER A 177 2.77 -5.57 -19.49
N LEU A 178 2.71 -5.63 -18.18
CA LEU A 178 3.81 -6.08 -17.33
C LEU A 178 3.85 -7.61 -17.20
N ILE A 179 2.79 -8.23 -16.71
CA ILE A 179 2.77 -9.64 -16.28
C ILE A 179 1.77 -10.54 -17.03
N GLY A 180 1.02 -10.00 -17.99
CA GLY A 180 0.11 -10.79 -18.83
C GLY A 180 0.85 -11.70 -19.83
N LYS A 181 0.11 -12.53 -20.56
CA LYS A 181 0.66 -13.50 -21.55
C LYS A 181 1.62 -12.88 -22.57
N ASN A 182 1.39 -11.62 -22.93
CA ASN A 182 2.22 -10.86 -23.88
C ASN A 182 3.00 -9.74 -23.19
N GLY A 183 3.03 -9.71 -21.87
CA GLY A 183 3.69 -8.69 -21.08
C GLY A 183 5.22 -8.85 -21.06
N ALA A 184 5.89 -7.80 -20.56
CA ALA A 184 7.34 -7.76 -20.42
C ALA A 184 7.86 -8.91 -19.54
N PHE A 185 7.14 -9.23 -18.45
CA PHE A 185 7.45 -10.31 -17.51
C PHE A 185 6.48 -11.49 -17.68
N LYS A 186 6.25 -11.94 -18.93
CA LYS A 186 5.27 -13.00 -19.25
C LYS A 186 5.45 -14.31 -18.48
N TYR A 187 6.61 -14.57 -17.90
CA TYR A 187 6.84 -15.75 -17.04
C TYR A 187 6.05 -15.68 -15.70
N LEU A 188 5.46 -14.52 -15.37
CA LEU A 188 4.55 -14.33 -14.25
C LEU A 188 3.06 -14.44 -14.66
N SER A 189 2.78 -14.74 -15.92
CA SER A 189 1.40 -14.68 -16.43
C SER A 189 0.46 -15.73 -15.83
N SER A 190 0.99 -16.81 -15.24
CA SER A 190 0.19 -17.80 -14.51
C SER A 190 -0.62 -17.18 -13.38
N TYR A 191 -0.08 -16.17 -12.71
CA TYR A 191 -0.78 -15.44 -11.65
C TYR A 191 -1.99 -14.62 -12.13
N THR A 192 -2.10 -14.34 -13.44
CA THR A 192 -3.24 -13.60 -14.02
C THR A 192 -4.33 -14.51 -14.57
N ILE A 193 -4.21 -15.84 -14.39
CA ILE A 193 -5.12 -16.83 -14.94
C ILE A 193 -5.62 -17.72 -13.80
N GLU A 194 -6.94 -17.69 -13.58
CA GLU A 194 -7.58 -18.47 -12.53
C GLU A 194 -7.20 -19.95 -12.56
N GLY A 195 -6.79 -20.48 -11.42
CA GLY A 195 -6.44 -21.89 -11.22
C GLY A 195 -5.09 -22.34 -11.84
N GLN A 196 -4.27 -21.43 -12.37
CA GLN A 196 -2.95 -21.78 -12.90
C GLN A 196 -1.82 -21.68 -11.88
N ASP A 197 -2.01 -20.95 -10.79
CA ASP A 197 -1.03 -20.82 -9.71
C ASP A 197 -1.73 -20.91 -8.34
N ASP A 198 -0.99 -20.82 -7.23
CA ASP A 198 -1.50 -20.93 -5.87
C ASP A 198 -2.50 -19.80 -5.52
N TYR A 199 -2.43 -18.65 -6.20
CA TYR A 199 -3.36 -17.54 -6.09
C TYR A 199 -3.51 -16.79 -7.44
N THR A 200 -4.58 -16.02 -7.56
CA THR A 200 -4.84 -15.22 -8.76
C THR A 200 -4.67 -13.72 -8.47
N ILE A 201 -4.07 -13.00 -9.40
CA ILE A 201 -4.02 -11.54 -9.40
C ILE A 201 -5.11 -11.03 -10.33
N SER A 202 -6.12 -10.39 -9.75
CA SER A 202 -7.16 -9.67 -10.49
C SER A 202 -6.87 -8.17 -10.51
N THR A 203 -7.46 -7.46 -11.48
CA THR A 203 -7.28 -6.02 -11.63
C THR A 203 -8.62 -5.30 -11.68
N LYS A 204 -8.64 -4.04 -11.23
CA LYS A 204 -9.82 -3.17 -11.33
C LYS A 204 -9.39 -1.76 -11.71
N SER A 205 -9.74 -1.35 -12.92
CA SER A 205 -9.67 0.05 -13.34
C SER A 205 -10.89 0.82 -12.85
N ILE A 206 -10.68 2.00 -12.28
CA ILE A 206 -11.69 2.86 -11.69
C ILE A 206 -11.87 4.07 -12.61
N GLY A 207 -13.07 4.21 -13.15
CA GLY A 207 -13.45 5.36 -13.98
C GLY A 207 -13.52 6.65 -13.17
N VAL A 208 -13.94 7.73 -13.83
CA VAL A 208 -14.08 9.03 -13.18
C VAL A 208 -15.11 8.94 -12.05
N THR A 209 -14.70 9.38 -10.86
CA THR A 209 -15.52 9.46 -9.65
C THR A 209 -15.49 10.87 -9.10
N THR A 210 -16.45 11.22 -8.24
CA THR A 210 -16.51 12.52 -7.59
C THR A 210 -16.46 12.37 -6.07
N PHE A 211 -16.34 13.48 -5.36
CA PHE A 211 -16.48 13.48 -3.91
C PHE A 211 -17.85 12.97 -3.44
N GLU A 212 -18.91 13.34 -4.15
CA GLU A 212 -20.30 12.95 -3.84
C GLU A 212 -20.57 11.46 -4.16
N GLN A 213 -19.85 10.91 -5.12
CA GLN A 213 -19.98 9.52 -5.57
C GLN A 213 -18.58 8.87 -5.70
N PRO A 214 -17.86 8.66 -4.58
CA PRO A 214 -16.58 7.99 -4.62
C PRO A 214 -16.77 6.51 -4.96
N PHE A 215 -15.74 5.91 -5.55
CA PHE A 215 -15.67 4.46 -5.62
C PHE A 215 -15.54 3.90 -4.20
N LYS A 216 -16.24 2.80 -3.90
CA LYS A 216 -16.19 2.13 -2.61
C LYS A 216 -16.09 0.62 -2.79
N ARG A 217 -15.26 -0.03 -1.97
CA ARG A 217 -15.13 -1.47 -1.97
C ARG A 217 -14.76 -1.99 -0.57
N ASN A 218 -15.48 -2.99 -0.10
CA ASN A 218 -15.00 -3.84 1.00
C ASN A 218 -13.96 -4.80 0.44
N VAL A 219 -12.77 -4.77 0.99
CA VAL A 219 -11.67 -5.69 0.64
C VAL A 219 -11.87 -7.00 1.40
N ASN A 220 -12.16 -6.90 2.70
CA ASN A 220 -12.56 -7.99 3.58
C ASN A 220 -13.44 -7.41 4.72
N ASP A 221 -13.68 -8.18 5.77
CA ASP A 221 -14.54 -7.78 6.91
C ASP A 221 -13.95 -6.62 7.73
N SER A 222 -12.63 -6.40 7.70
CA SER A 222 -11.93 -5.39 8.50
C SER A 222 -11.31 -4.26 7.69
N VAL A 223 -11.25 -4.37 6.36
CA VAL A 223 -10.62 -3.37 5.48
C VAL A 223 -11.57 -2.98 4.36
N SER A 224 -11.81 -1.71 4.21
CA SER A 224 -12.50 -1.14 3.06
C SER A 224 -11.74 0.05 2.48
N VAL A 225 -11.97 0.33 1.21
CA VAL A 225 -11.29 1.41 0.48
C VAL A 225 -12.28 2.26 -0.27
N GLU A 226 -11.97 3.56 -0.37
CA GLU A 226 -12.69 4.51 -1.20
C GLU A 226 -11.70 5.23 -2.12
N ALA A 227 -12.11 5.58 -3.33
CA ALA A 227 -11.31 6.39 -4.24
C ALA A 227 -12.10 7.55 -4.83
N MET A 228 -11.42 8.66 -4.99
CA MET A 228 -11.93 9.85 -5.65
C MET A 228 -10.96 10.29 -6.75
N THR A 229 -11.48 10.60 -7.95
CA THR A 229 -10.66 11.17 -9.03
C THR A 229 -10.10 12.53 -8.60
N VAL A 230 -8.79 12.70 -8.78
CA VAL A 230 -8.09 13.96 -8.55
C VAL A 230 -7.46 14.47 -9.85
N ASN A 231 -7.07 15.74 -9.89
CA ASN A 231 -6.47 16.34 -11.08
C ASN A 231 -4.95 16.33 -10.99
N HIS A 232 -4.33 15.55 -11.85
CA HIS A 232 -2.87 15.53 -12.07
C HIS A 232 -2.54 15.89 -13.52
N GLY A 233 -2.99 17.07 -13.96
CA GLY A 233 -2.89 17.48 -15.35
C GLY A 233 -3.62 16.53 -16.30
N PRO A 234 -2.93 15.98 -17.32
CA PRO A 234 -3.54 15.03 -18.25
C PRO A 234 -3.50 13.56 -17.77
N ILE A 235 -2.87 13.28 -16.63
CA ILE A 235 -2.66 11.94 -16.12
C ILE A 235 -3.85 11.51 -15.25
N PRO A 236 -4.54 10.38 -15.53
CA PRO A 236 -5.58 9.85 -14.67
C PRO A 236 -5.02 9.53 -13.27
N ALA A 237 -5.61 10.09 -12.23
CA ALA A 237 -5.15 9.93 -10.86
C ALA A 237 -6.30 9.85 -9.86
N LEU A 238 -6.04 9.15 -8.75
CA LEU A 238 -6.96 8.89 -7.64
C LEU A 238 -6.35 9.32 -6.31
N ALA A 239 -7.13 9.95 -5.45
CA ALA A 239 -6.88 9.93 -4.02
C ALA A 239 -7.52 8.68 -3.43
N TRP A 240 -6.84 8.05 -2.47
CA TRP A 240 -7.32 6.85 -1.79
C TRP A 240 -7.64 7.13 -0.32
N LYS A 241 -8.70 6.50 0.17
CA LYS A 241 -9.00 6.40 1.60
C LYS A 241 -9.06 4.92 1.97
N VAL A 242 -8.29 4.54 2.99
CA VAL A 242 -8.30 3.20 3.58
C VAL A 242 -8.96 3.28 4.94
N LYS A 243 -9.95 2.43 5.18
CA LYS A 243 -10.65 2.30 6.45
C LYS A 243 -10.39 0.93 7.03
N ALA A 244 -9.91 0.88 8.26
CA ALA A 244 -9.65 -0.37 8.97
C ALA A 244 -9.78 -0.15 10.49
N ASN A 245 -10.41 -1.08 11.20
CA ASN A 245 -10.55 -1.05 12.67
C ASN A 245 -10.97 0.33 13.23
N GLY A 246 -11.93 0.98 12.60
CA GLY A 246 -12.41 2.31 12.99
C GLY A 246 -11.48 3.47 12.65
N CYS A 247 -10.32 3.22 12.04
CA CYS A 247 -9.36 4.23 11.58
C CYS A 247 -9.60 4.60 10.11
N GLU A 248 -9.27 5.84 9.74
CA GLU A 248 -9.26 6.32 8.36
C GLU A 248 -7.91 6.95 7.99
N ALA A 249 -7.22 6.40 6.99
CA ALA A 249 -6.03 6.97 6.38
C ALA A 249 -6.34 7.44 4.95
N VAL A 250 -5.98 8.68 4.62
CA VAL A 250 -6.18 9.27 3.29
C VAL A 250 -4.85 9.59 2.65
N PHE A 251 -4.69 9.20 1.39
CA PHE A 251 -3.51 9.42 0.55
C PHE A 251 -3.94 10.29 -0.64
N SER A 252 -3.35 11.47 -0.76
CA SER A 252 -3.71 12.43 -1.81
C SER A 252 -3.39 11.92 -3.22
N GLY A 253 -2.36 11.07 -3.34
CA GLY A 253 -1.67 10.86 -4.60
C GLY A 253 -1.13 12.19 -5.14
N ASP A 254 -0.65 12.18 -6.38
CA ASP A 254 -0.26 13.40 -7.06
C ASP A 254 -1.49 14.14 -7.57
N THR A 255 -1.61 15.40 -7.19
CA THR A 255 -2.74 16.26 -7.56
C THR A 255 -2.40 17.72 -7.40
N ASN A 256 -3.03 18.57 -8.19
CA ASN A 256 -3.04 20.02 -8.00
C ASN A 256 -4.29 20.51 -7.24
N ASN A 257 -5.14 19.59 -6.81
CA ASN A 257 -6.40 19.85 -6.11
C ASN A 257 -7.31 20.90 -6.78
N LYS A 258 -7.28 21.00 -8.10
CA LYS A 258 -8.07 22.00 -8.87
C LYS A 258 -9.57 21.93 -8.58
N GLN A 259 -10.11 20.74 -8.25
CA GLN A 259 -11.50 20.55 -7.87
C GLN A 259 -11.84 21.02 -6.45
N GLY A 260 -10.83 21.25 -5.60
CA GLY A 260 -10.99 21.70 -4.20
C GLY A 260 -11.66 20.68 -3.26
N ASN A 261 -11.70 19.41 -3.63
CA ASN A 261 -12.45 18.37 -2.90
C ASN A 261 -11.61 17.57 -1.90
N LEU A 262 -10.28 17.67 -1.93
CA LEU A 262 -9.41 16.80 -1.13
C LEU A 262 -9.62 17.01 0.38
N ALA A 263 -9.74 18.25 0.86
CA ALA A 263 -10.01 18.53 2.27
C ALA A 263 -11.33 17.90 2.75
N ARG A 264 -12.37 17.94 1.91
CA ARG A 264 -13.68 17.31 2.22
C ARG A 264 -13.55 15.78 2.22
N PHE A 265 -12.82 15.22 1.27
CA PHE A 265 -12.59 13.77 1.19
C PHE A 265 -11.78 13.26 2.40
N ALA A 266 -10.85 14.07 2.92
CA ALA A 266 -10.03 13.75 4.08
C ALA A 266 -10.62 14.25 5.41
N LYS A 267 -11.89 14.68 5.44
CA LYS A 267 -12.48 15.30 6.64
C LYS A 267 -12.45 14.34 7.83
N ASN A 268 -11.84 14.83 8.94
CA ASN A 268 -11.66 14.11 10.21
C ASN A 268 -10.88 12.79 10.08
N ALA A 269 -10.06 12.61 9.04
CA ALA A 269 -9.19 11.43 8.91
C ALA A 269 -8.22 11.32 10.10
N ASP A 270 -7.90 10.10 10.51
CA ASP A 270 -6.86 9.86 11.52
C ASP A 270 -5.47 10.16 10.97
N LEU A 271 -5.28 9.96 9.65
CA LEU A 271 -4.06 10.32 8.93
C LEU A 271 -4.39 10.88 7.54
N LEU A 272 -3.74 11.99 7.17
CA LEU A 272 -3.77 12.56 5.83
C LEU A 272 -2.33 12.66 5.30
N VAL A 273 -2.03 11.91 4.24
CA VAL A 273 -0.75 12.00 3.50
C VAL A 273 -0.93 12.95 2.33
N LEU A 274 -0.16 14.03 2.31
CA LEU A 274 -0.17 15.07 1.28
C LEU A 274 1.16 15.07 0.53
N HIS A 275 1.09 15.00 -0.80
CA HIS A 275 2.28 15.03 -1.64
C HIS A 275 2.77 16.47 -1.81
N ASN A 276 4.03 16.73 -1.41
CA ASN A 276 4.72 18.02 -1.42
C ASN A 276 5.86 18.04 -2.44
N ALA A 277 5.52 18.11 -3.71
CA ALA A 277 6.47 17.98 -4.81
C ALA A 277 7.09 19.33 -5.30
N ILE A 278 6.49 20.47 -4.96
CA ILE A 278 6.88 21.79 -5.51
C ILE A 278 6.80 22.92 -4.47
N GLY A 279 7.53 24.00 -4.71
CA GLY A 279 7.37 25.27 -3.98
C GLY A 279 6.29 26.18 -4.59
N ASP A 280 5.90 27.23 -3.87
CA ASP A 280 4.94 28.25 -4.37
C ASP A 280 5.45 29.05 -5.57
N ASP A 281 6.75 29.14 -5.75
CA ASP A 281 7.43 29.79 -6.87
C ASP A 281 7.57 28.91 -8.13
N ALA A 282 7.09 27.65 -8.06
CA ALA A 282 7.17 26.72 -9.18
C ALA A 282 6.46 27.27 -10.43
N GLY A 283 6.98 26.88 -11.61
CA GLY A 283 6.38 27.25 -12.89
C GLY A 283 5.01 26.57 -13.13
N GLN A 284 4.25 27.15 -14.06
CA GLN A 284 2.85 26.73 -14.33
C GLN A 284 2.72 25.23 -14.67
N VAL A 285 3.68 24.64 -15.37
CA VAL A 285 3.64 23.21 -15.71
C VAL A 285 3.62 22.35 -14.45
N ALA A 286 4.48 22.65 -13.47
CA ALA A 286 4.51 21.93 -12.20
C ALA A 286 3.23 22.17 -11.37
N LYS A 287 2.73 23.41 -11.34
CA LYS A 287 1.45 23.77 -10.68
C LYS A 287 0.22 23.12 -11.32
N ASN A 288 0.28 22.75 -12.60
CA ASN A 288 -0.78 21.97 -13.23
C ASN A 288 -0.80 20.51 -12.79
N LEU A 289 0.28 20.00 -12.19
CA LEU A 289 0.44 18.61 -11.76
C LEU A 289 0.33 18.46 -10.24
N HIS A 290 0.87 19.39 -9.47
CA HIS A 290 1.06 19.24 -8.03
C HIS A 290 0.48 20.43 -7.24
N MET A 291 0.13 20.18 -5.99
CA MET A 291 -0.26 21.19 -5.02
C MET A 291 0.93 22.07 -4.65
N THR A 292 0.66 23.36 -4.48
CA THR A 292 1.61 24.29 -3.87
C THR A 292 1.55 24.22 -2.34
N PRO A 293 2.61 24.63 -1.61
CA PRO A 293 2.58 24.78 -0.16
C PRO A 293 1.36 25.52 0.36
N THR A 294 0.99 26.64 -0.26
CA THR A 294 -0.24 27.40 0.09
C THR A 294 -1.50 26.52 0.03
N GLN A 295 -1.67 25.72 -1.02
CA GLN A 295 -2.81 24.81 -1.15
C GLN A 295 -2.75 23.68 -0.11
N ILE A 296 -1.58 23.16 0.21
CA ILE A 296 -1.38 22.13 1.24
C ILE A 296 -1.81 22.67 2.62
N ILE A 297 -1.42 23.90 2.99
CA ILE A 297 -1.84 24.58 4.22
C ILE A 297 -3.36 24.70 4.29
N ASP A 298 -3.99 25.14 3.21
CA ASP A 298 -5.46 25.28 3.13
C ASP A 298 -6.17 23.95 3.32
N ILE A 299 -5.67 22.86 2.72
CA ILE A 299 -6.22 21.51 2.87
C ILE A 299 -6.05 21.01 4.30
N ALA A 300 -4.87 21.21 4.89
CA ALA A 300 -4.58 20.84 6.26
C ALA A 300 -5.57 21.49 7.23
N ALA A 301 -5.76 22.81 7.13
CA ALA A 301 -6.68 23.58 7.97
C ALA A 301 -8.14 23.13 7.80
N GLN A 302 -8.59 22.80 6.58
CA GLN A 302 -9.98 22.46 6.30
C GLN A 302 -10.32 20.98 6.55
N SER A 303 -9.35 20.08 6.47
CA SER A 303 -9.57 18.63 6.62
C SER A 303 -9.88 18.24 8.07
N ASN A 304 -9.37 18.96 9.05
CA ASN A 304 -9.42 18.58 10.48
C ASN A 304 -8.85 17.15 10.68
N ALA A 305 -7.81 16.79 9.94
CA ALA A 305 -7.14 15.51 10.11
C ALA A 305 -6.31 15.50 11.42
N LYS A 306 -6.31 14.38 12.13
CA LYS A 306 -5.61 14.24 13.43
C LYS A 306 -4.09 14.20 13.25
N GLN A 307 -3.62 13.68 12.13
CA GLN A 307 -2.20 13.59 11.77
C GLN A 307 -2.05 13.92 10.28
N ILE A 308 -1.01 14.66 9.94
CA ILE A 308 -0.70 15.08 8.57
C ILE A 308 0.74 14.68 8.25
N VAL A 309 0.95 14.08 7.09
CA VAL A 309 2.27 13.69 6.58
C VAL A 309 2.53 14.40 5.27
N LEU A 310 3.63 15.12 5.21
CA LEU A 310 4.16 15.68 3.97
C LEU A 310 5.08 14.65 3.34
N SER A 311 4.71 14.10 2.20
CA SER A 311 5.45 13.06 1.47
C SER A 311 5.68 13.46 0.01
N HIS A 312 6.26 12.57 -0.81
CA HIS A 312 6.65 12.88 -2.18
C HIS A 312 7.57 14.11 -2.25
N ILE A 313 8.55 14.14 -1.32
CA ILE A 313 9.47 15.25 -1.15
C ILE A 313 10.48 15.19 -2.29
N MET A 314 10.67 16.31 -2.98
CA MET A 314 11.62 16.46 -4.07
C MET A 314 12.67 17.53 -3.70
N LYS A 315 13.86 17.47 -4.28
CA LYS A 315 14.91 18.48 -4.04
C LYS A 315 14.44 19.92 -4.17
N ARG A 316 13.48 20.17 -5.07
CA ARG A 316 12.91 21.51 -5.29
C ARG A 316 11.90 21.93 -4.22
N SER A 317 11.30 20.99 -3.47
CA SER A 317 10.38 21.25 -2.35
C SER A 317 11.03 21.13 -0.99
N GLU A 318 12.11 20.37 -0.87
CA GLU A 318 12.80 20.09 0.38
C GLU A 318 13.29 21.35 1.13
N PRO A 319 13.84 22.41 0.48
CA PRO A 319 14.27 23.61 1.19
C PRO A 319 13.15 24.38 1.91
N GLY A 320 11.90 24.19 1.47
CA GLY A 320 10.71 24.83 2.09
C GLY A 320 9.98 23.96 3.10
N LEU A 321 10.45 22.72 3.34
CA LEU A 321 9.71 21.71 4.10
C LEU A 321 9.49 22.08 5.57
N ASP A 322 10.51 22.61 6.25
CA ASP A 322 10.42 23.04 7.64
C ASP A 322 9.42 24.20 7.81
N ALA A 323 9.50 25.21 6.94
CA ALA A 323 8.58 26.33 6.95
C ALA A 323 7.13 25.92 6.67
N LEU A 324 6.93 24.95 5.75
CA LEU A 324 5.61 24.39 5.47
C LEU A 324 5.06 23.62 6.68
N THR A 325 5.89 22.80 7.32
CA THR A 325 5.53 22.03 8.52
C THR A 325 5.11 22.98 9.65
N GLU A 326 5.88 24.04 9.90
CA GLU A 326 5.56 25.06 10.90
C GLU A 326 4.24 25.78 10.56
N ALA A 327 4.05 26.20 9.31
CA ALA A 327 2.83 26.87 8.87
C ALA A 327 1.58 25.99 9.05
N ILE A 328 1.66 24.68 8.76
CA ILE A 328 0.54 23.77 8.98
C ILE A 328 0.27 23.62 10.47
N THR A 329 1.29 23.51 11.31
CA THR A 329 1.14 23.38 12.79
C THR A 329 0.39 24.56 13.41
N VAL A 330 0.48 25.75 12.78
CA VAL A 330 -0.27 26.94 13.24
C VAL A 330 -1.76 26.88 12.90
N VAL A 331 -2.14 26.24 11.78
CA VAL A 331 -3.51 26.30 11.27
C VAL A 331 -4.29 24.98 11.46
N ALA A 332 -3.62 23.88 11.73
CA ALA A 332 -4.22 22.57 11.93
C ALA A 332 -4.00 22.11 13.39
N GLU A 333 -5.03 21.53 14.00
CA GLU A 333 -4.93 20.97 15.36
C GLU A 333 -4.15 19.62 15.39
N GLY A 334 -3.92 19.02 14.22
CA GLY A 334 -3.27 17.73 14.08
C GLY A 334 -1.74 17.79 14.18
N ARG A 335 -1.13 16.64 14.47
CA ARG A 335 0.33 16.48 14.43
C ARG A 335 0.82 16.46 12.98
N VAL A 336 1.94 17.11 12.70
CA VAL A 336 2.52 17.23 11.34
C VAL A 336 3.88 16.54 11.29
N TYR A 337 4.13 15.79 10.24
CA TYR A 337 5.38 15.05 10.01
C TYR A 337 5.88 15.30 8.59
N ALA A 338 7.19 15.50 8.47
CA ALA A 338 7.89 15.32 7.20
C ALA A 338 8.20 13.83 7.03
N ALA A 339 7.85 13.25 5.90
CA ALA A 339 8.06 11.84 5.64
C ALA A 339 9.53 11.47 5.53
N GLU A 340 9.90 10.34 6.11
CA GLU A 340 11.17 9.65 5.89
C GLU A 340 10.89 8.20 5.50
N ASP A 341 11.80 7.61 4.74
CA ASP A 341 11.71 6.18 4.38
C ASP A 341 11.69 5.32 5.66
N LEU A 342 10.81 4.33 5.70
CA LEU A 342 10.55 3.44 6.83
C LEU A 342 9.93 4.11 8.08
N MET A 343 9.58 5.40 8.04
CA MET A 343 8.81 6.03 9.13
C MET A 343 7.48 5.30 9.31
N ASN A 344 7.12 4.96 10.57
CA ASN A 344 5.85 4.31 10.92
C ASN A 344 5.01 5.22 11.82
N ILE A 345 3.76 5.45 11.45
CA ILE A 345 2.84 6.35 12.15
C ILE A 345 1.63 5.54 12.63
N THR A 346 1.48 5.44 13.95
CA THR A 346 0.32 4.81 14.58
C THR A 346 -0.89 5.75 14.51
N LEU A 347 -2.04 5.22 14.07
CA LEU A 347 -3.27 6.01 13.92
C LEU A 347 -4.11 6.07 15.21
N SER A 348 -4.03 5.02 16.04
CA SER A 348 -4.73 5.00 17.32
C SER A 348 -4.17 6.04 18.29
N GLU A 349 -5.04 6.65 19.08
CA GLU A 349 -4.61 7.46 20.22
C GLU A 349 -3.79 6.55 21.16
N GLN A 350 -2.58 6.99 21.53
CA GLN A 350 -1.87 6.38 22.66
C GLN A 350 -2.59 6.87 23.92
N GLU A 351 -3.16 5.95 24.67
CA GLU A 351 -3.70 6.20 26.01
C GLU A 351 -2.62 6.76 26.96
#